data_2cf604bb93267ade8bb9cf34ad333bdd
#
_entry.id   2cf604bb93267ade8bb9cf34ad333bdd
#
_cell.length_a   1.000
_cell.length_b   1.000
_cell.length_c   1.000
_cell.angle_alpha   90.00
_cell.angle_beta   90.00
_cell.angle_gamma   90.00
#
_symmetry.space_group_name_H-M   'P 1'
#
loop_
_entity.id
_entity.type
_entity.pdbx_description
1 polymer ?
#
loop_
_entity_poly.entity_id
_entity_poly.type
_entity_poly.pdbx_seq_one_letter_code
_entity_poly.pdbx_strand_id
1 'polypeptide(L)'
;ERRCMINIQIFLYTYHTRIDEIFSSFCTSIYNLEGKCSMISKNVFKTLGMIMFTGASSVAFSSANVSKLSTVWDKTFSKSDKVSYEKVAYSNRYGIKIVADLYTPKNMDKSNKYPAIVVGPPYGGVKEQGAGIYAQTMAERGFVALAFDPSYNGESGGEPRHVSSPDIFVEDFSAAVDFLGLQSYVDREKIGVIGICGSGGFALTATQANQRIKAVATLSMYDISRQKRMGLYDSLSDKDRKNYLEQISKQRWEDAENGTPKLTPQFPNQPLEKIPDGLDPITSEFFEYYTTKRGFHPRSIGAFTISSEMDFINFPLMNYLDTISPRPILFVVGENAHSRYFSEDAYKKAAEPKELYVVKGARHIDLYDRVDLIPFDKLEKFFNENLK
;
A
#
# COMPACT_ATOMS: atom_id res chain seq x y z
N GLU A 1 -24.95 -15.03 -19.03
CA GLU A 1 -24.85 -16.19 -18.12
C GLU A 1 -24.49 -17.50 -18.83
N ARG A 2 -25.18 -17.88 -19.93
CA ARG A 2 -24.88 -19.15 -20.65
C ARG A 2 -23.47 -19.21 -21.27
N ARG A 3 -22.87 -18.11 -21.71
CA ARG A 3 -21.51 -18.07 -22.28
C ARG A 3 -20.41 -18.22 -21.23
N CYS A 4 -20.62 -17.76 -20.00
CA CYS A 4 -19.65 -17.87 -18.92
C CYS A 4 -19.56 -19.31 -18.38
N MET A 5 -20.68 -20.01 -18.29
CA MET A 5 -20.74 -21.41 -17.84
C MET A 5 -20.09 -22.38 -18.83
N ILE A 6 -20.20 -22.10 -20.14
CA ILE A 6 -19.57 -22.94 -21.17
C ILE A 6 -18.02 -22.83 -21.11
N ASN A 7 -17.48 -21.64 -20.85
CA ASN A 7 -16.03 -21.46 -20.75
C ASN A 7 -15.42 -22.12 -19.50
N ILE A 8 -16.14 -22.15 -18.38
CA ILE A 8 -15.69 -22.85 -17.16
C ILE A 8 -15.74 -24.36 -17.36
N GLN A 9 -16.75 -24.88 -18.02
CA GLN A 9 -16.87 -26.31 -18.31
C GLN A 9 -15.80 -26.78 -19.29
N ILE A 10 -15.46 -26.00 -20.31
CA ILE A 10 -14.37 -26.31 -21.27
C ILE A 10 -13.01 -26.23 -20.56
N PHE A 11 -12.79 -25.28 -19.66
CA PHE A 11 -11.54 -25.14 -18.89
C PHE A 11 -11.34 -26.32 -17.93
N LEU A 12 -12.38 -26.76 -17.23
CA LEU A 12 -12.33 -27.93 -16.35
C LEU A 12 -12.17 -29.25 -17.14
N TYR A 13 -12.78 -29.35 -18.31
CA TYR A 13 -12.67 -30.54 -19.18
C TYR A 13 -11.26 -30.69 -19.79
N THR A 14 -10.65 -29.58 -20.23
CA THR A 14 -9.27 -29.58 -20.73
C THR A 14 -8.23 -29.84 -19.65
N TYR A 15 -8.49 -29.47 -18.40
CA TYR A 15 -7.60 -29.76 -17.29
C TYR A 15 -7.68 -31.23 -16.86
N HIS A 16 -8.87 -31.83 -16.90
CA HIS A 16 -9.08 -33.26 -16.59
C HIS A 16 -8.43 -34.16 -17.64
N THR A 17 -8.61 -33.87 -18.93
CA THR A 17 -8.01 -34.65 -20.01
C THR A 17 -6.49 -34.64 -20.03
N ARG A 18 -5.85 -33.51 -19.65
CA ARG A 18 -4.39 -33.44 -19.53
C ARG A 18 -3.84 -34.25 -18.33
N ILE A 19 -4.57 -34.31 -17.24
CA ILE A 19 -4.18 -35.17 -16.09
C ILE A 19 -4.28 -36.63 -16.46
N ASP A 20 -5.32 -37.04 -17.15
CA ASP A 20 -5.50 -38.43 -17.61
C ASP A 20 -4.45 -38.86 -18.64
N GLU A 21 -4.02 -37.98 -19.54
CA GLU A 21 -2.91 -38.25 -20.48
C GLU A 21 -1.56 -38.37 -19.77
N ILE A 22 -1.27 -37.56 -18.77
CA ILE A 22 -0.04 -37.65 -17.94
C ILE A 22 -0.05 -38.95 -17.14
N PHE A 23 -1.17 -39.33 -16.54
CA PHE A 23 -1.31 -40.58 -15.78
C PHE A 23 -1.21 -41.80 -16.69
N SER A 24 -1.82 -41.79 -17.86
CA SER A 24 -1.72 -42.86 -18.85
C SER A 24 -0.28 -43.05 -19.33
N SER A 25 0.45 -41.97 -19.63
CA SER A 25 1.85 -41.97 -20.02
C SER A 25 2.76 -42.52 -18.90
N PHE A 26 2.48 -42.14 -17.64
CA PHE A 26 3.24 -42.61 -16.49
C PHE A 26 3.00 -44.08 -16.20
N CYS A 27 1.77 -44.58 -16.29
CA CYS A 27 1.45 -46.00 -16.16
C CYS A 27 2.08 -46.84 -17.27
N THR A 28 2.11 -46.36 -18.50
CA THR A 28 2.72 -47.06 -19.64
C THR A 28 4.25 -47.16 -19.49
N SER A 29 4.89 -46.13 -18.92
CA SER A 29 6.33 -46.14 -18.63
C SER A 29 6.71 -47.11 -17.50
N ILE A 30 5.85 -47.27 -16.49
CA ILE A 30 6.07 -48.24 -15.38
C ILE A 30 5.85 -49.68 -15.88
N TYR A 31 4.89 -49.89 -16.78
CA TYR A 31 4.62 -51.24 -17.34
C TYR A 31 5.78 -51.79 -18.17
N ASN A 32 6.54 -50.91 -18.82
CA ASN A 32 7.70 -51.30 -19.62
C ASN A 32 8.99 -51.53 -18.80
N LEU A 33 9.02 -51.23 -17.53
CA LEU A 33 10.21 -51.36 -16.68
C LEU A 33 10.26 -52.66 -15.84
N GLU A 34 9.14 -53.30 -15.49
CA GLU A 34 9.14 -54.41 -14.54
C GLU A 34 8.28 -55.64 -14.90
N GLY A 35 7.77 -55.83 -16.04
CA GLY A 35 7.18 -57.11 -16.51
C GLY A 35 6.25 -57.92 -15.56
N LYS A 36 5.92 -57.44 -14.35
CA LYS A 36 4.98 -58.04 -13.40
C LYS A 36 4.36 -56.98 -12.49
N CYS A 37 3.13 -56.62 -12.79
CA CYS A 37 2.34 -55.77 -11.88
C CYS A 37 1.70 -56.63 -10.78
N SER A 38 2.22 -56.63 -9.58
CA SER A 38 1.50 -57.15 -8.41
C SER A 38 0.40 -56.17 -8.02
N MET A 39 -0.83 -56.65 -7.80
CA MET A 39 -2.00 -55.88 -7.43
C MET A 39 -1.70 -55.03 -6.18
N ILE A 40 -1.43 -53.75 -6.39
CA ILE A 40 -1.44 -52.76 -5.30
C ILE A 40 -2.91 -52.51 -4.97
N SER A 41 -3.28 -52.85 -3.74
CA SER A 41 -4.63 -52.82 -3.22
C SER A 41 -5.32 -51.47 -3.47
N LYS A 42 -6.60 -51.52 -3.89
CA LYS A 42 -7.50 -50.34 -4.06
C LYS A 42 -7.55 -49.42 -2.82
N ASN A 43 -7.08 -49.89 -1.67
CA ASN A 43 -7.03 -49.12 -0.41
C ASN A 43 -5.88 -48.08 -0.39
N VAL A 44 -4.76 -48.32 -1.09
CA VAL A 44 -3.65 -47.34 -1.17
C VAL A 44 -4.08 -46.10 -1.98
N PHE A 45 -4.89 -46.28 -3.01
CA PHE A 45 -5.42 -45.16 -3.80
C PHE A 45 -6.45 -44.29 -3.04
N LYS A 46 -7.24 -44.91 -2.16
CA LYS A 46 -8.14 -44.13 -1.28
C LYS A 46 -7.36 -43.30 -0.24
N THR A 47 -6.26 -43.82 0.26
CA THR A 47 -5.44 -43.11 1.26
C THR A 47 -4.60 -42.00 0.62
N LEU A 48 -4.05 -42.19 -0.60
CA LEU A 48 -3.37 -41.12 -1.32
C LEU A 48 -4.33 -40.00 -1.79
N GLY A 49 -5.52 -40.39 -2.26
CA GLY A 49 -6.54 -39.39 -2.65
C GLY A 49 -7.05 -38.57 -1.45
N MET A 50 -7.12 -39.18 -0.26
CA MET A 50 -7.51 -38.46 0.97
C MET A 50 -6.41 -37.53 1.52
N ILE A 51 -5.13 -37.86 1.29
CA ILE A 51 -4.00 -37.01 1.71
C ILE A 51 -3.88 -35.78 0.80
N MET A 52 -4.25 -35.85 -0.48
CA MET A 52 -4.24 -34.67 -1.37
C MET A 52 -5.40 -33.71 -1.15
N PHE A 53 -6.48 -34.14 -0.50
CA PHE A 53 -7.66 -33.25 -0.25
C PHE A 53 -7.70 -32.66 1.17
N THR A 54 -6.87 -33.15 2.11
CA THR A 54 -6.75 -32.55 3.45
C THR A 54 -5.60 -31.55 3.59
N GLY A 55 -4.85 -31.32 2.53
CA GLY A 55 -3.85 -30.24 2.41
C GLY A 55 -4.46 -28.90 2.02
N ALA A 56 -5.65 -28.56 2.52
CA ALA A 56 -6.01 -27.16 2.70
C ALA A 56 -5.09 -26.63 3.80
N SER A 57 -3.86 -26.26 3.42
CA SER A 57 -3.07 -25.35 4.22
C SER A 57 -3.94 -24.14 4.44
N SER A 58 -4.64 -24.09 5.57
CA SER A 58 -5.00 -22.81 6.14
C SER A 58 -3.69 -22.04 6.21
N VAL A 59 -3.45 -21.16 5.27
CA VAL A 59 -2.53 -20.06 5.47
C VAL A 59 -3.17 -19.30 6.62
N ALA A 60 -2.89 -19.77 7.83
CA ALA A 60 -3.11 -18.99 9.01
C ALA A 60 -2.28 -17.74 8.74
N PHE A 61 -2.94 -16.60 8.47
CA PHE A 61 -2.33 -15.31 8.61
C PHE A 61 -1.85 -15.27 10.06
N SER A 62 -0.63 -15.76 10.28
CA SER A 62 0.00 -15.76 11.58
C SER A 62 -0.01 -14.32 12.03
N SER A 63 -0.71 -14.00 13.10
CA SER A 63 -0.50 -12.76 13.83
C SER A 63 0.98 -12.74 14.18
N ALA A 64 1.77 -12.06 13.34
CA ALA A 64 3.20 -11.97 13.52
C ALA A 64 3.44 -11.44 14.93
N ASN A 65 4.35 -12.09 15.65
CA ASN A 65 4.59 -11.91 17.06
C ASN A 65 4.73 -10.42 17.44
N VAL A 66 3.65 -9.78 17.88
CA VAL A 66 3.55 -8.36 18.23
C VAL A 66 4.30 -8.09 19.56
N SER A 67 4.64 -9.13 20.34
CA SER A 67 5.27 -9.03 21.66
C SER A 67 6.64 -8.33 21.70
N LYS A 68 7.25 -8.03 20.54
CA LYS A 68 8.52 -7.31 20.41
C LYS A 68 8.38 -5.88 19.88
N LEU A 69 7.16 -5.42 19.57
CA LEU A 69 6.94 -4.07 19.07
C LEU A 69 6.93 -3.07 20.24
N SER A 70 7.53 -1.90 20.03
CA SER A 70 7.52 -0.84 21.04
C SER A 70 6.09 -0.43 21.37
N THR A 71 5.78 -0.32 22.66
CA THR A 71 4.50 0.20 23.17
C THR A 71 4.58 1.69 23.56
N VAL A 72 5.75 2.30 23.43
CA VAL A 72 5.97 3.71 23.71
C VAL A 72 5.25 4.56 22.66
N TRP A 73 4.60 5.65 23.11
CA TRP A 73 4.02 6.64 22.21
C TRP A 73 5.14 7.51 21.65
N ASP A 74 5.65 7.16 20.48
CA ASP A 74 6.76 7.81 19.77
C ASP A 74 6.30 8.64 18.55
N LYS A 75 5.03 9.07 18.57
CA LYS A 75 4.42 9.76 17.43
C LYS A 75 4.64 11.26 17.47
N THR A 76 4.63 11.88 16.30
CA THR A 76 4.81 13.34 16.14
C THR A 76 3.59 14.16 16.56
N PHE A 77 2.55 13.52 17.07
CA PHE A 77 1.30 14.14 17.52
C PHE A 77 0.85 13.59 18.87
N SER A 78 -0.01 14.35 19.56
CA SER A 78 -0.53 13.97 20.86
C SER A 78 -1.55 12.84 20.77
N LYS A 79 -1.51 11.95 21.76
CA LYS A 79 -2.50 10.87 21.88
C LYS A 79 -3.85 11.45 22.27
N SER A 80 -4.91 11.06 21.56
CA SER A 80 -6.27 11.40 21.90
C SER A 80 -6.83 10.46 22.98
N ASP A 81 -7.61 11.01 23.90
CA ASP A 81 -8.37 10.25 24.90
C ASP A 81 -9.69 9.69 24.37
N LYS A 82 -10.12 10.13 23.17
CA LYS A 82 -11.35 9.69 22.50
C LYS A 82 -11.17 8.39 21.73
N VAL A 83 -9.94 7.88 21.57
CA VAL A 83 -9.66 6.68 20.81
C VAL A 83 -8.94 5.62 21.64
N SER A 84 -9.13 4.36 21.28
CA SER A 84 -8.27 3.25 21.66
C SER A 84 -7.22 3.04 20.57
N TYR A 85 -6.03 2.67 20.97
CA TYR A 85 -4.88 2.48 20.09
C TYR A 85 -4.25 1.12 20.35
N GLU A 86 -3.92 0.42 19.28
CA GLU A 86 -3.20 -0.85 19.32
C GLU A 86 -2.20 -0.92 18.15
N LYS A 87 -0.96 -1.33 18.42
CA LYS A 87 0.01 -1.65 17.38
C LYS A 87 -0.23 -3.09 16.91
N VAL A 88 -0.40 -3.28 15.62
CA VAL A 88 -0.72 -4.56 15.00
C VAL A 88 0.29 -4.94 13.92
N ALA A 89 0.35 -6.23 13.59
CA ALA A 89 1.16 -6.71 12.48
C ALA A 89 0.42 -7.80 11.70
N TYR A 90 0.59 -7.78 10.39
CA TYR A 90 0.05 -8.76 9.45
C TYR A 90 1.05 -8.97 8.30
N SER A 91 0.80 -9.88 7.40
CA SER A 91 1.66 -10.07 6.23
C SER A 91 0.91 -9.72 4.95
N ASN A 92 1.61 -9.10 3.99
CA ASN A 92 1.10 -8.97 2.63
C ASN A 92 1.25 -10.32 1.87
N ARG A 93 0.73 -10.39 0.64
CA ARG A 93 0.79 -11.62 -0.18
C ARG A 93 2.22 -12.08 -0.52
N TYR A 94 3.20 -11.20 -0.41
CA TYR A 94 4.62 -11.54 -0.61
C TYR A 94 5.29 -12.08 0.68
N GLY A 95 4.53 -12.23 1.78
CA GLY A 95 5.05 -12.67 3.07
C GLY A 95 5.82 -11.60 3.84
N ILE A 96 5.79 -10.36 3.38
CA ILE A 96 6.42 -9.24 4.08
C ILE A 96 5.54 -8.86 5.27
N LYS A 97 6.14 -8.80 6.46
CA LYS A 97 5.47 -8.35 7.68
C LYS A 97 5.21 -6.84 7.60
N ILE A 98 3.94 -6.45 7.67
CA ILE A 98 3.51 -5.06 7.77
C ILE A 98 3.21 -4.74 9.22
N VAL A 99 3.72 -3.62 9.71
CA VAL A 99 3.41 -3.08 11.04
C VAL A 99 2.55 -1.85 10.90
N ALA A 100 1.47 -1.81 11.66
CA ALA A 100 0.48 -0.74 11.58
C ALA A 100 -0.03 -0.33 12.96
N ASP A 101 -0.61 0.86 13.02
CA ASP A 101 -1.29 1.41 14.17
C ASP A 101 -2.80 1.38 13.91
N LEU A 102 -3.52 0.62 14.73
CA LEU A 102 -4.97 0.50 14.68
C LEU A 102 -5.59 1.46 15.71
N TYR A 103 -6.46 2.33 15.24
CA TYR A 103 -7.22 3.26 16.05
C TYR A 103 -8.71 2.92 15.96
N THR A 104 -9.37 2.89 17.11
CA THR A 104 -10.82 2.67 17.20
C THR A 104 -11.47 3.68 18.12
N PRO A 105 -12.75 4.04 17.94
CA PRO A 105 -13.47 4.85 18.91
C PRO A 105 -13.35 4.26 20.33
N LYS A 106 -13.14 5.10 21.35
CA LYS A 106 -12.84 4.68 22.74
C LYS A 106 -13.85 3.69 23.32
N ASN A 107 -15.11 3.95 23.11
CA ASN A 107 -16.22 3.18 23.69
C ASN A 107 -16.96 2.36 22.61
N MET A 108 -16.24 1.89 21.60
CA MET A 108 -16.82 1.11 20.51
C MET A 108 -17.36 -0.23 21.02
N ASP A 109 -18.62 -0.52 20.74
CA ASP A 109 -19.21 -1.84 21.00
C ASP A 109 -18.80 -2.82 19.89
N LYS A 110 -17.87 -3.71 20.20
CA LYS A 110 -17.32 -4.69 19.24
C LYS A 110 -18.34 -5.74 18.76
N SER A 111 -19.56 -5.74 19.28
CA SER A 111 -20.64 -6.57 18.73
C SER A 111 -21.28 -5.96 17.48
N ASN A 112 -21.11 -4.66 17.26
CA ASN A 112 -21.57 -3.94 16.08
C ASN A 112 -20.53 -3.95 14.95
N LYS A 113 -20.96 -3.60 13.74
CA LYS A 113 -20.13 -3.43 12.55
C LYS A 113 -19.86 -1.96 12.26
N TYR A 114 -18.61 -1.62 12.00
CA TYR A 114 -18.16 -0.26 11.75
C TYR A 114 -17.53 -0.11 10.37
N PRO A 115 -17.65 1.04 9.73
CA PRO A 115 -16.88 1.36 8.55
C PRO A 115 -15.40 1.50 8.92
N ALA A 116 -14.52 1.15 7.98
CA ALA A 116 -13.08 1.20 8.23
C ALA A 116 -12.32 1.99 7.16
N ILE A 117 -11.19 2.58 7.57
CA ILE A 117 -10.33 3.39 6.70
C ILE A 117 -8.87 2.95 6.85
N VAL A 118 -8.23 2.65 5.73
CA VAL A 118 -6.78 2.47 5.64
C VAL A 118 -6.13 3.79 5.30
N VAL A 119 -5.06 4.16 5.99
CA VAL A 119 -4.30 5.39 5.74
C VAL A 119 -2.86 5.06 5.38
N GLY A 120 -2.44 5.43 4.18
CA GLY A 120 -1.05 5.30 3.71
C GLY A 120 -0.26 6.60 3.91
N PRO A 121 1.00 6.51 4.42
CA PRO A 121 1.84 7.68 4.69
C PRO A 121 2.40 8.31 3.42
N PRO A 122 2.93 9.53 3.49
CA PRO A 122 3.74 10.10 2.43
C PRO A 122 4.91 9.19 2.03
N TYR A 123 5.39 9.30 0.79
CA TYR A 123 6.56 8.56 0.31
C TYR A 123 7.80 8.91 1.15
N GLY A 124 8.35 7.93 1.86
CA GLY A 124 9.41 8.11 2.85
C GLY A 124 8.94 8.47 4.26
N GLY A 125 7.64 8.69 4.45
CA GLY A 125 7.04 8.87 5.77
C GLY A 125 6.74 7.54 6.46
N VAL A 126 6.39 7.62 7.75
CA VAL A 126 6.01 6.49 8.60
C VAL A 126 4.66 6.73 9.27
N LYS A 127 4.04 5.66 9.77
CA LYS A 127 2.73 5.69 10.44
C LYS A 127 2.67 6.60 11.68
N GLU A 128 3.81 6.89 12.29
CA GLU A 128 3.95 7.76 13.46
C GLU A 128 3.83 9.26 13.13
N GLN A 129 3.76 9.61 11.86
CA GLN A 129 3.67 10.98 11.36
C GLN A 129 2.24 11.28 10.85
N GLY A 130 2.10 12.00 9.73
CA GLY A 130 0.81 12.42 9.18
C GLY A 130 -0.23 11.31 9.08
N ALA A 131 0.14 10.09 8.63
CA ALA A 131 -0.82 8.99 8.52
C ALA A 131 -1.50 8.64 9.84
N GLY A 132 -0.75 8.69 10.95
CA GLY A 132 -1.30 8.47 12.29
C GLY A 132 -2.26 9.57 12.72
N ILE A 133 -1.98 10.84 12.36
CA ILE A 133 -2.89 11.97 12.61
C ILE A 133 -4.25 11.71 11.96
N TYR A 134 -4.23 11.31 10.67
CA TYR A 134 -5.46 11.00 9.93
C TYR A 134 -6.20 9.81 10.53
N ALA A 135 -5.50 8.72 10.82
CA ALA A 135 -6.13 7.54 11.39
C ALA A 135 -6.74 7.82 12.76
N GLN A 136 -6.03 8.53 13.65
CA GLN A 136 -6.55 8.94 14.94
C GLN A 136 -7.79 9.83 14.80
N THR A 137 -7.72 10.85 13.94
CA THR A 137 -8.82 11.81 13.76
C THR A 137 -10.06 11.16 13.13
N MET A 138 -9.87 10.22 12.19
CA MET A 138 -11.01 9.48 11.62
C MET A 138 -11.61 8.51 12.64
N ALA A 139 -10.80 7.95 13.54
CA ALA A 139 -11.32 7.12 14.63
C ALA A 139 -12.11 7.92 15.65
N GLU A 140 -11.73 9.18 15.95
CA GLU A 140 -12.53 10.10 16.77
C GLU A 140 -13.93 10.38 16.17
N ARG A 141 -14.05 10.22 14.83
CA ARG A 141 -15.26 10.44 14.03
C ARG A 141 -16.06 9.16 13.76
N GLY A 142 -15.72 8.06 14.45
CA GLY A 142 -16.51 6.83 14.43
C GLY A 142 -16.03 5.73 13.48
N PHE A 143 -14.92 5.89 12.79
CA PHE A 143 -14.35 4.86 11.91
C PHE A 143 -13.36 3.96 12.68
N VAL A 144 -13.22 2.72 12.22
CA VAL A 144 -12.03 1.92 12.53
C VAL A 144 -10.93 2.35 11.56
N ALA A 145 -9.81 2.85 12.04
CA ALA A 145 -8.78 3.42 11.17
C ALA A 145 -7.41 2.77 11.40
N LEU A 146 -6.70 2.49 10.31
CA LEU A 146 -5.41 1.80 10.30
C LEU A 146 -4.38 2.63 9.55
N ALA A 147 -3.30 3.06 10.22
CA ALA A 147 -2.12 3.65 9.58
C ALA A 147 -0.98 2.63 9.56
N PHE A 148 -0.40 2.35 8.40
CA PHE A 148 0.65 1.34 8.24
C PHE A 148 1.99 1.94 7.82
N ASP A 149 3.10 1.25 8.15
CA ASP A 149 4.38 1.47 7.49
C ASP A 149 4.44 0.66 6.19
N PRO A 150 4.85 1.25 5.07
CA PRO A 150 5.06 0.50 3.84
C PRO A 150 6.13 -0.59 4.00
N SER A 151 6.02 -1.66 3.23
CA SER A 151 7.05 -2.71 3.13
C SER A 151 8.45 -2.10 3.02
N TYR A 152 9.43 -2.72 3.65
CA TYR A 152 10.86 -2.31 3.73
C TYR A 152 11.12 -1.04 4.55
N ASN A 153 10.12 -0.33 5.04
CA ASN A 153 10.25 0.96 5.71
C ASN A 153 9.66 0.93 7.13
N GLY A 154 10.02 1.89 7.96
CA GLY A 154 9.53 2.00 9.32
C GLY A 154 9.78 0.74 10.15
N GLU A 155 8.76 0.24 10.84
CA GLU A 155 8.77 -1.02 11.60
C GLU A 155 8.34 -2.22 10.74
N SER A 156 7.88 -2.01 9.50
CA SER A 156 7.54 -3.09 8.58
C SER A 156 8.79 -3.85 8.12
N GLY A 157 8.61 -5.12 7.78
CA GLY A 157 9.67 -6.03 7.34
C GLY A 157 10.09 -5.79 5.89
N GLY A 158 10.88 -6.73 5.40
CA GLY A 158 11.45 -6.73 4.05
C GLY A 158 12.93 -6.38 4.05
N GLU A 159 13.71 -7.15 3.27
CA GLU A 159 15.15 -6.95 3.09
C GLU A 159 15.49 -6.97 1.59
N PRO A 160 16.48 -6.18 1.17
CA PRO A 160 17.20 -5.17 1.95
C PRO A 160 16.27 -4.03 2.39
N ARG A 161 16.64 -3.33 3.48
CA ARG A 161 15.84 -2.19 3.98
C ARG A 161 15.80 -1.04 2.96
N HIS A 162 14.74 -0.25 3.04
CA HIS A 162 14.52 0.95 2.22
C HIS A 162 14.41 0.68 0.72
N VAL A 163 14.03 -0.53 0.33
CA VAL A 163 13.54 -0.78 -1.03
C VAL A 163 12.24 0.00 -1.22
N SER A 164 12.05 0.52 -2.41
CA SER A 164 10.84 1.20 -2.83
C SER A 164 10.31 0.50 -4.07
N SER A 165 9.12 -0.08 -4.00
CA SER A 165 8.49 -0.80 -5.11
C SER A 165 7.05 -0.35 -5.28
N PRO A 166 6.66 0.18 -6.45
CA PRO A 166 5.29 0.62 -6.69
C PRO A 166 4.28 -0.52 -6.55
N ASP A 167 4.58 -1.72 -7.06
CA ASP A 167 3.69 -2.89 -6.96
C ASP A 167 3.49 -3.33 -5.50
N ILE A 168 4.58 -3.40 -4.73
CA ILE A 168 4.50 -3.82 -3.32
C ILE A 168 3.79 -2.77 -2.46
N PHE A 169 4.03 -1.48 -2.70
CA PHE A 169 3.35 -0.41 -1.95
C PHE A 169 1.85 -0.34 -2.29
N VAL A 170 1.45 -0.67 -3.52
CA VAL A 170 0.05 -0.87 -3.90
C VAL A 170 -0.55 -2.09 -3.21
N GLU A 171 0.19 -3.19 -3.12
CA GLU A 171 -0.22 -4.40 -2.41
C GLU A 171 -0.39 -4.16 -0.91
N ASP A 172 0.44 -3.33 -0.26
CA ASP A 172 0.34 -3.04 1.16
C ASP A 172 -1.04 -2.44 1.53
N PHE A 173 -1.66 -1.66 0.65
CA PHE A 173 -3.06 -1.24 0.81
C PHE A 173 -4.04 -2.40 0.78
N SER A 174 -3.86 -3.35 -0.12
CA SER A 174 -4.70 -4.54 -0.22
C SER A 174 -4.58 -5.44 1.01
N ALA A 175 -3.36 -5.62 1.51
CA ALA A 175 -3.08 -6.36 2.74
C ALA A 175 -3.69 -5.68 3.99
N ALA A 176 -3.69 -4.35 4.02
CA ALA A 176 -4.37 -3.59 5.08
C ALA A 176 -5.89 -3.79 5.05
N VAL A 177 -6.49 -3.84 3.85
CA VAL A 177 -7.91 -4.19 3.65
C VAL A 177 -8.19 -5.63 4.10
N ASP A 178 -7.31 -6.58 3.81
CA ASP A 178 -7.41 -7.96 4.30
C ASP A 178 -7.45 -7.99 5.83
N PHE A 179 -6.49 -7.32 6.48
CA PHE A 179 -6.41 -7.25 7.93
C PHE A 179 -7.68 -6.67 8.57
N LEU A 180 -8.14 -5.51 8.06
CA LEU A 180 -9.36 -4.87 8.57
C LEU A 180 -10.59 -5.76 8.34
N GLY A 181 -10.74 -6.37 7.18
CA GLY A 181 -11.87 -7.24 6.85
C GLY A 181 -11.93 -8.52 7.68
N LEU A 182 -10.84 -8.92 8.36
CA LEU A 182 -10.80 -10.04 9.30
C LEU A 182 -11.24 -9.65 10.71
N GLN A 183 -11.32 -8.35 11.03
CA GLN A 183 -11.79 -7.91 12.34
C GLN A 183 -13.31 -8.13 12.46
N SER A 184 -13.73 -8.78 13.55
CA SER A 184 -15.15 -9.13 13.76
C SER A 184 -16.08 -7.91 13.81
N TYR A 185 -15.56 -6.75 14.13
CA TYR A 185 -16.28 -5.47 14.26
C TYR A 185 -16.17 -4.56 13.03
N VAL A 186 -15.52 -4.99 11.95
CA VAL A 186 -15.45 -4.23 10.69
C VAL A 186 -16.50 -4.73 9.69
N ASP A 187 -17.19 -3.80 9.05
CA ASP A 187 -18.08 -4.08 7.92
C ASP A 187 -17.21 -4.17 6.64
N ARG A 188 -17.10 -5.36 6.06
CA ARG A 188 -16.31 -5.62 4.85
C ARG A 188 -16.77 -4.85 3.63
N GLU A 189 -18.06 -4.47 3.60
CA GLU A 189 -18.63 -3.69 2.51
C GLU A 189 -18.44 -2.17 2.70
N LYS A 190 -17.80 -1.75 3.80
CA LYS A 190 -17.63 -0.35 4.18
C LYS A 190 -16.17 -0.02 4.48
N ILE A 191 -15.26 -0.39 3.56
CA ILE A 191 -13.83 -0.10 3.70
C ILE A 191 -13.42 0.96 2.67
N GLY A 192 -12.89 2.08 3.16
CA GLY A 192 -12.31 3.15 2.37
C GLY A 192 -10.81 3.26 2.57
N VAL A 193 -10.15 4.04 1.72
CA VAL A 193 -8.72 4.31 1.83
C VAL A 193 -8.41 5.81 1.72
N ILE A 194 -7.39 6.25 2.44
CA ILE A 194 -6.79 7.58 2.35
C ILE A 194 -5.33 7.42 1.97
N GLY A 195 -4.88 8.09 0.91
CA GLY A 195 -3.49 8.15 0.51
C GLY A 195 -2.92 9.57 0.61
N ILE A 196 -1.83 9.76 1.36
CA ILE A 196 -1.18 11.06 1.52
C ILE A 196 0.07 11.11 0.64
N CYS A 197 0.25 12.16 -0.14
CA CYS A 197 1.41 12.36 -1.02
C CYS A 197 1.59 11.16 -1.99
N GLY A 198 2.73 10.48 -1.98
CA GLY A 198 3.00 9.29 -2.80
C GLY A 198 1.99 8.17 -2.57
N SER A 199 1.54 7.96 -1.34
CA SER A 199 0.47 7.00 -1.06
C SER A 199 -0.87 7.36 -1.72
N GLY A 200 -1.09 8.60 -2.13
CA GLY A 200 -2.23 8.97 -2.96
C GLY A 200 -2.23 8.23 -4.30
N GLY A 201 -1.10 8.18 -4.97
CA GLY A 201 -0.93 7.42 -6.21
C GLY A 201 -1.08 5.91 -5.99
N PHE A 202 -0.51 5.37 -4.90
CA PHE A 202 -0.62 3.93 -4.57
C PHE A 202 -2.06 3.54 -4.17
N ALA A 203 -2.76 4.37 -3.39
CA ALA A 203 -4.15 4.15 -2.99
C ALA A 203 -5.10 4.13 -4.19
N LEU A 204 -4.93 5.08 -5.14
CA LEU A 204 -5.68 5.09 -6.39
C LEU A 204 -5.39 3.83 -7.21
N THR A 205 -4.12 3.43 -7.35
CA THR A 205 -3.73 2.24 -8.11
C THR A 205 -4.28 0.95 -7.44
N ALA A 206 -4.23 0.85 -6.12
CA ALA A 206 -4.85 -0.25 -5.39
C ALA A 206 -6.37 -0.30 -5.63
N THR A 207 -7.03 0.86 -5.62
CA THR A 207 -8.48 0.95 -5.82
C THR A 207 -8.89 0.53 -7.22
N GLN A 208 -8.08 0.76 -8.26
CA GLN A 208 -8.37 0.30 -9.63
C GLN A 208 -8.61 -1.22 -9.68
N ALA A 209 -7.80 -1.99 -8.97
CA ALA A 209 -7.84 -3.45 -9.03
C ALA A 209 -8.66 -4.09 -7.89
N ASN A 210 -8.63 -3.49 -6.69
CA ASN A 210 -9.25 -4.08 -5.49
C ASN A 210 -10.67 -3.56 -5.27
N GLN A 211 -11.68 -4.35 -5.67
CA GLN A 211 -13.11 -4.00 -5.58
C GLN A 211 -13.64 -3.94 -4.14
N ARG A 212 -12.88 -4.40 -3.14
CA ARG A 212 -13.23 -4.30 -1.72
C ARG A 212 -13.02 -2.89 -1.16
N ILE A 213 -12.23 -2.04 -1.85
CA ILE A 213 -12.09 -0.63 -1.54
C ILE A 213 -13.29 0.10 -2.14
N LYS A 214 -14.16 0.66 -1.30
CA LYS A 214 -15.44 1.25 -1.71
C LYS A 214 -15.38 2.74 -1.99
N ALA A 215 -14.41 3.43 -1.40
CA ALA A 215 -14.17 4.86 -1.61
C ALA A 215 -12.69 5.18 -1.40
N VAL A 216 -12.16 6.14 -2.13
CA VAL A 216 -10.76 6.59 -1.99
C VAL A 216 -10.68 8.10 -1.89
N ALA A 217 -9.89 8.58 -0.92
CA ALA A 217 -9.52 9.99 -0.83
C ALA A 217 -7.99 10.13 -0.93
N THR A 218 -7.53 11.16 -1.62
CA THR A 218 -6.10 11.50 -1.71
C THR A 218 -5.86 12.90 -1.17
N LEU A 219 -4.73 13.10 -0.48
CA LEU A 219 -4.34 14.41 0.03
C LEU A 219 -2.94 14.76 -0.45
N SER A 220 -2.80 15.94 -1.06
CA SER A 220 -1.55 16.38 -1.67
C SER A 220 -0.88 15.29 -2.51
N MET A 221 -1.66 14.58 -3.34
CA MET A 221 -1.22 13.39 -4.07
C MET A 221 0.01 13.65 -4.93
N TYR A 222 0.88 12.63 -4.99
CA TYR A 222 1.99 12.52 -5.94
C TYR A 222 1.83 11.28 -6.82
N ASP A 223 2.08 11.45 -8.12
CA ASP A 223 2.41 10.35 -9.02
C ASP A 223 3.93 10.16 -9.00
N ILE A 224 4.42 9.30 -8.09
CA ILE A 224 5.85 9.03 -7.93
C ILE A 224 6.44 8.48 -9.24
N SER A 225 5.71 7.64 -9.96
CA SER A 225 6.16 7.07 -11.24
C SER A 225 6.34 8.14 -12.31
N ARG A 226 5.38 9.06 -12.45
CA ARG A 226 5.51 10.20 -13.37
C ARG A 226 6.65 11.11 -12.95
N GLN A 227 6.77 11.39 -11.65
CA GLN A 227 7.83 12.25 -11.13
C GLN A 227 9.23 11.63 -11.40
N LYS A 228 9.41 10.33 -11.21
CA LYS A 228 10.68 9.64 -11.50
C LYS A 228 10.96 9.54 -13.01
N ARG A 229 9.92 9.38 -13.81
CA ARG A 229 10.05 9.29 -15.27
C ARG A 229 10.25 10.63 -15.96
N MET A 230 9.51 11.65 -15.54
CA MET A 230 9.37 12.93 -16.25
C MET A 230 9.94 14.11 -15.48
N GLY A 231 10.31 13.94 -14.21
CA GLY A 231 10.66 15.04 -13.31
C GLY A 231 9.43 15.82 -12.84
N LEU A 232 9.66 16.79 -11.96
CA LEU A 232 8.61 17.73 -11.57
C LEU A 232 8.20 18.58 -12.76
N TYR A 233 6.89 18.79 -12.94
CA TYR A 233 6.32 19.53 -14.06
C TYR A 233 6.71 18.97 -15.43
N ASP A 234 7.02 17.67 -15.49
CA ASP A 234 7.47 16.97 -16.70
C ASP A 234 8.71 17.60 -17.36
N SER A 235 9.63 18.07 -16.54
CA SER A 235 10.80 18.87 -16.97
C SER A 235 11.97 18.03 -17.52
N LEU A 236 11.98 16.69 -17.33
CA LEU A 236 13.08 15.85 -17.81
C LEU A 236 12.91 15.50 -19.29
N SER A 237 13.99 15.70 -20.06
CA SER A 237 14.04 15.24 -21.45
C SER A 237 14.25 13.72 -21.53
N ASP A 238 13.94 13.14 -22.70
CA ASP A 238 14.24 11.71 -22.99
C ASP A 238 15.73 11.37 -22.84
N LYS A 239 16.60 12.33 -23.16
CA LYS A 239 18.04 12.17 -22.99
C LYS A 239 18.42 12.11 -21.52
N ASP A 240 17.88 12.98 -20.67
CA ASP A 240 18.15 12.98 -19.23
C ASP A 240 17.68 11.70 -18.59
N ARG A 241 16.46 11.25 -18.93
CA ARG A 241 15.92 9.96 -18.45
C ARG A 241 16.81 8.78 -18.88
N LYS A 242 17.27 8.74 -20.14
CA LYS A 242 18.17 7.71 -20.62
C LYS A 242 19.49 7.69 -19.86
N ASN A 243 20.12 8.85 -19.70
CA ASN A 243 21.36 9.00 -18.95
C ASN A 243 21.18 8.53 -17.49
N TYR A 244 20.06 8.86 -16.87
CA TYR A 244 19.76 8.45 -15.52
C TYR A 244 19.59 6.93 -15.41
N LEU A 245 18.88 6.30 -16.33
CA LEU A 245 18.75 4.85 -16.38
C LEU A 245 20.09 4.15 -16.58
N GLU A 246 21.00 4.70 -17.39
CA GLU A 246 22.37 4.18 -17.54
C GLU A 246 23.16 4.25 -16.21
N GLN A 247 23.02 5.34 -15.45
CA GLN A 247 23.66 5.49 -14.13
C GLN A 247 23.12 4.46 -13.13
N ILE A 248 21.80 4.30 -13.05
CA ILE A 248 21.17 3.32 -12.14
C ILE A 248 21.58 1.89 -12.54
N SER A 249 21.67 1.60 -13.84
CA SER A 249 22.07 0.27 -14.31
C SER A 249 23.52 -0.07 -13.91
N LYS A 250 24.43 0.92 -13.92
CA LYS A 250 25.79 0.75 -13.40
C LYS A 250 25.80 0.58 -11.88
N GLN A 251 24.98 1.39 -11.17
CA GLN A 251 24.85 1.27 -9.71
C GLN A 251 24.41 -0.14 -9.29
N ARG A 252 23.55 -0.82 -10.06
CA ARG A 252 23.14 -2.19 -9.75
C ARG A 252 24.30 -3.19 -9.75
N TRP A 253 25.30 -3.00 -10.57
CA TRP A 253 26.52 -3.84 -10.51
C TRP A 253 27.31 -3.57 -9.24
N GLU A 254 27.51 -2.30 -8.87
CA GLU A 254 28.15 -1.92 -7.62
C GLU A 254 27.39 -2.50 -6.40
N ASP A 255 26.07 -2.43 -6.40
CA ASP A 255 25.22 -2.99 -5.35
C ASP A 255 25.40 -4.51 -5.24
N ALA A 256 25.47 -5.23 -6.38
CA ALA A 256 25.67 -6.67 -6.42
C ALA A 256 27.08 -7.08 -5.95
N GLU A 257 28.11 -6.35 -6.34
CA GLU A 257 29.51 -6.57 -5.92
C GLU A 257 29.69 -6.33 -4.42
N ASN A 258 29.03 -5.29 -3.87
CA ASN A 258 29.11 -4.94 -2.45
C ASN A 258 28.16 -5.76 -1.56
N GLY A 259 27.18 -6.49 -2.14
CA GLY A 259 26.16 -7.22 -1.41
C GLY A 259 25.17 -6.32 -0.63
N THR A 260 25.20 -5.01 -0.86
CA THR A 260 24.36 -4.03 -0.18
C THR A 260 24.02 -2.90 -1.15
N PRO A 261 22.71 -2.60 -1.33
CA PRO A 261 22.28 -1.53 -2.23
C PRO A 261 22.60 -0.14 -1.65
N LYS A 262 23.04 0.75 -2.52
CA LYS A 262 23.27 2.16 -2.19
C LYS A 262 21.96 2.90 -2.07
N LEU A 263 21.86 3.76 -1.05
CA LEU A 263 20.71 4.61 -0.82
C LEU A 263 20.87 5.98 -1.47
N THR A 264 19.75 6.60 -1.79
CA THR A 264 19.68 8.04 -2.08
C THR A 264 20.09 8.84 -0.83
N PRO A 265 20.36 10.15 -0.92
CA PRO A 265 20.67 10.98 0.25
C PRO A 265 19.61 10.85 1.33
N GLN A 266 20.06 10.72 2.59
CA GLN A 266 19.20 10.57 3.76
C GLN A 266 18.98 11.92 4.46
N PHE A 267 17.84 12.04 5.13
CA PHE A 267 17.65 13.14 6.09
C PHE A 267 18.60 12.98 7.29
N PRO A 268 18.89 14.08 8.01
CA PRO A 268 19.66 14.03 9.25
C PRO A 268 19.03 13.04 10.25
N ASN A 269 19.86 12.37 11.05
CA ASN A 269 19.42 11.38 12.04
C ASN A 269 18.96 12.01 13.37
N GLN A 270 18.99 13.34 13.46
CA GLN A 270 18.50 14.14 14.59
C GLN A 270 17.74 15.34 14.04
N PRO A 271 16.73 15.84 14.77
CA PRO A 271 15.99 17.00 14.31
C PRO A 271 16.87 18.25 14.30
N LEU A 272 16.75 19.02 13.23
CA LEU A 272 17.41 20.31 13.07
C LEU A 272 16.61 21.40 13.78
N GLU A 273 17.30 22.37 14.40
CA GLU A 273 16.65 23.57 14.92
C GLU A 273 16.25 24.54 13.80
N LYS A 274 17.00 24.55 12.68
CA LYS A 274 16.76 25.34 11.48
C LYS A 274 17.12 24.53 10.24
N ILE A 275 16.32 24.62 9.19
CA ILE A 275 16.67 24.02 7.89
C ILE A 275 17.87 24.76 7.27
N PRO A 276 18.68 24.09 6.43
CA PRO A 276 19.80 24.73 5.71
C PRO A 276 19.33 25.91 4.87
N ASP A 277 20.14 26.95 4.78
CA ASP A 277 19.93 28.09 3.90
C ASP A 277 20.22 27.70 2.44
N GLY A 278 19.56 28.33 1.48
CA GLY A 278 19.82 28.17 0.03
C GLY A 278 19.15 26.94 -0.61
N LEU A 279 18.31 26.22 0.10
CA LEU A 279 17.46 25.19 -0.50
C LEU A 279 16.42 25.82 -1.45
N ASP A 280 16.10 25.10 -2.53
CA ASP A 280 14.95 25.49 -3.35
C ASP A 280 13.62 25.40 -2.55
N PRO A 281 12.57 26.09 -2.97
CA PRO A 281 11.33 26.16 -2.20
C PRO A 281 10.70 24.79 -1.88
N ILE A 282 10.76 23.83 -2.82
CA ILE A 282 10.15 22.49 -2.65
C ILE A 282 10.96 21.67 -1.67
N THR A 283 12.28 21.65 -1.82
CA THR A 283 13.20 20.99 -0.89
C THR A 283 13.10 21.61 0.51
N SER A 284 13.02 22.95 0.61
CA SER A 284 12.83 23.64 1.88
C SER A 284 11.57 23.21 2.59
N GLU A 285 10.47 23.06 1.86
CA GLU A 285 9.18 22.60 2.37
C GLU A 285 9.28 21.18 2.96
N PHE A 286 9.93 20.23 2.27
CA PHE A 286 10.15 18.88 2.78
C PHE A 286 11.11 18.86 3.98
N PHE A 287 12.18 19.65 3.95
CA PHE A 287 13.10 19.77 5.09
C PHE A 287 12.39 20.34 6.32
N GLU A 288 11.55 21.36 6.15
CA GLU A 288 10.75 21.94 7.25
C GLU A 288 9.95 20.85 7.99
N TYR A 289 9.33 19.92 7.27
CA TYR A 289 8.56 18.86 7.88
C TYR A 289 9.44 17.72 8.42
N TYR A 290 10.25 17.10 7.57
CA TYR A 290 10.91 15.83 7.91
C TYR A 290 12.15 15.99 8.79
N THR A 291 12.78 17.17 8.79
CA THR A 291 14.06 17.36 9.49
C THR A 291 13.99 18.29 10.69
N THR A 292 12.84 18.88 10.99
CA THR A 292 12.65 19.71 12.18
C THR A 292 11.70 19.04 13.18
N LYS A 293 11.55 19.62 14.37
CA LYS A 293 10.61 19.15 15.41
C LYS A 293 9.15 19.07 14.93
N ARG A 294 8.82 19.66 13.76
CA ARG A 294 7.46 19.63 13.19
C ARG A 294 7.00 18.21 12.90
N GLY A 295 7.82 17.41 12.21
CA GLY A 295 7.44 16.07 11.82
C GLY A 295 8.60 15.07 11.79
N PHE A 296 9.78 15.44 12.32
CA PHE A 296 10.92 14.52 12.40
C PHE A 296 10.54 13.22 13.11
N HIS A 297 10.93 12.11 12.49
CA HIS A 297 10.84 10.79 13.09
C HIS A 297 12.06 9.95 12.70
N PRO A 298 12.74 9.25 13.63
CA PRO A 298 14.01 8.56 13.34
C PRO A 298 13.88 7.42 12.31
N ARG A 299 12.71 6.86 12.11
CA ARG A 299 12.44 5.83 11.10
C ARG A 299 12.05 6.39 9.73
N SER A 300 11.80 7.71 9.62
CA SER A 300 11.50 8.41 8.36
C SER A 300 12.78 9.01 7.81
N ILE A 301 13.64 8.20 7.22
CA ILE A 301 14.97 8.63 6.76
C ILE A 301 14.97 9.34 5.39
N GLY A 302 13.83 9.36 4.69
CA GLY A 302 13.67 10.01 3.39
C GLY A 302 14.49 9.40 2.24
N ALA A 303 15.10 8.24 2.45
CA ALA A 303 15.97 7.61 1.48
C ALA A 303 15.48 6.22 1.07
N PHE A 304 15.78 5.86 -0.17
CA PHE A 304 15.47 4.56 -0.75
C PHE A 304 16.67 4.02 -1.53
N THR A 305 16.68 2.72 -1.82
CA THR A 305 17.71 2.14 -2.70
C THR A 305 17.65 2.82 -4.07
N ILE A 306 18.81 3.22 -4.61
CA ILE A 306 18.89 3.92 -5.92
C ILE A 306 18.28 3.04 -7.02
N SER A 307 18.54 1.73 -6.98
CA SER A 307 18.03 0.78 -7.96
C SER A 307 16.48 0.68 -8.00
N SER A 308 15.79 1.02 -6.92
CA SER A 308 14.33 1.08 -6.87
C SER A 308 13.71 2.07 -7.85
N GLU A 309 14.45 3.09 -8.26
CA GLU A 309 13.91 4.10 -9.17
C GLU A 309 13.64 3.55 -10.59
N MET A 310 14.32 2.46 -10.97
CA MET A 310 14.03 1.77 -12.25
C MET A 310 12.59 1.26 -12.30
N ASP A 311 12.10 0.72 -11.18
CA ASP A 311 10.75 0.16 -11.11
C ASP A 311 9.71 1.28 -11.28
N PHE A 312 9.89 2.42 -10.61
CA PHE A 312 9.00 3.57 -10.75
C PHE A 312 8.99 4.16 -12.16
N ILE A 313 10.13 4.24 -12.82
CA ILE A 313 10.20 4.78 -14.19
C ILE A 313 9.35 3.94 -15.15
N ASN A 314 9.22 2.64 -14.94
CA ASN A 314 8.49 1.74 -15.82
C ASN A 314 7.09 1.33 -15.32
N PHE A 315 6.76 1.55 -14.05
CA PHE A 315 5.47 1.18 -13.49
C PHE A 315 4.48 2.35 -13.63
N PRO A 316 3.50 2.26 -14.53
CA PRO A 316 2.54 3.33 -14.73
C PRO A 316 1.46 3.30 -13.63
N LEU A 317 1.63 4.12 -12.62
CA LEU A 317 0.54 4.41 -11.67
C LEU A 317 -0.62 5.09 -12.41
N MET A 318 -1.83 4.90 -11.96
CA MET A 318 -3.01 5.66 -12.40
C MET A 318 -3.37 5.58 -13.90
N ASN A 319 -2.97 4.50 -14.59
CA ASN A 319 -3.33 4.33 -16.01
C ASN A 319 -4.82 4.05 -16.24
N TYR A 320 -5.50 3.48 -15.25
CA TYR A 320 -6.88 2.99 -15.37
C TYR A 320 -7.80 3.63 -14.33
N LEU A 321 -7.64 4.94 -14.07
CA LEU A 321 -8.43 5.67 -13.07
C LEU A 321 -9.93 5.66 -13.37
N ASP A 322 -10.30 5.63 -14.63
CA ASP A 322 -11.68 5.50 -15.10
C ASP A 322 -12.35 4.21 -14.62
N THR A 323 -11.59 3.13 -14.41
CA THR A 323 -12.11 1.84 -13.94
C THR A 323 -12.51 1.83 -12.45
N ILE A 324 -12.13 2.87 -11.69
CA ILE A 324 -12.57 3.02 -10.31
C ILE A 324 -14.08 3.25 -10.24
N SER A 325 -14.65 3.96 -11.22
CA SER A 325 -16.09 4.16 -11.32
C SER A 325 -16.86 2.83 -11.27
N PRO A 326 -18.01 2.75 -10.58
CA PRO A 326 -18.77 3.83 -9.94
C PRO A 326 -18.35 4.16 -8.49
N ARG A 327 -17.20 3.71 -8.02
CA ARG A 327 -16.70 4.02 -6.67
C ARG A 327 -16.17 5.45 -6.61
N PRO A 328 -16.52 6.23 -5.58
CA PRO A 328 -16.20 7.65 -5.51
C PRO A 328 -14.73 7.92 -5.19
N ILE A 329 -14.23 9.00 -5.78
CA ILE A 329 -12.88 9.52 -5.55
C ILE A 329 -12.97 10.96 -5.06
N LEU A 330 -12.28 11.27 -3.93
CA LEU A 330 -12.08 12.63 -3.46
C LEU A 330 -10.60 13.01 -3.56
N PHE A 331 -10.28 13.97 -4.40
CA PHE A 331 -8.95 14.59 -4.49
C PHE A 331 -8.91 15.84 -3.62
N VAL A 332 -8.04 15.88 -2.61
CA VAL A 332 -7.81 17.06 -1.76
C VAL A 332 -6.41 17.58 -2.01
N VAL A 333 -6.29 18.85 -2.31
CA VAL A 333 -4.98 19.46 -2.62
C VAL A 333 -4.91 20.89 -2.08
N GLY A 334 -3.74 21.32 -1.66
CA GLY A 334 -3.48 22.71 -1.26
C GLY A 334 -3.46 23.64 -2.47
N GLU A 335 -4.03 24.85 -2.33
CA GLU A 335 -4.02 25.88 -3.37
C GLU A 335 -2.61 26.20 -3.85
N ASN A 336 -1.64 26.26 -2.90
CA ASN A 336 -0.25 26.60 -3.14
C ASN A 336 0.68 25.36 -3.20
N ALA A 337 0.11 24.15 -3.28
CA ALA A 337 0.90 22.94 -3.35
C ALA A 337 1.58 22.79 -4.71
N HIS A 338 2.92 22.62 -4.71
CA HIS A 338 3.68 22.34 -5.92
C HIS A 338 3.24 21.06 -6.64
N SER A 339 2.63 20.12 -5.90
CA SER A 339 2.08 18.86 -6.41
C SER A 339 0.66 18.95 -6.96
N ARG A 340 0.04 20.13 -6.94
CA ARG A 340 -1.38 20.32 -7.30
C ARG A 340 -1.73 19.74 -8.67
N TYR A 341 -0.84 19.92 -9.65
CA TYR A 341 -1.06 19.45 -11.01
C TYR A 341 -1.24 17.92 -11.11
N PHE A 342 -0.63 17.12 -10.23
CA PHE A 342 -0.87 15.66 -10.19
C PHE A 342 -2.33 15.33 -9.87
N SER A 343 -2.91 16.02 -8.88
CA SER A 343 -4.32 15.81 -8.51
C SER A 343 -5.26 16.31 -9.61
N GLU A 344 -4.97 17.46 -10.23
CA GLU A 344 -5.79 18.01 -11.30
C GLU A 344 -5.78 17.11 -12.55
N ASP A 345 -4.62 16.55 -12.91
CA ASP A 345 -4.51 15.63 -14.05
C ASP A 345 -5.14 14.26 -13.75
N ALA A 346 -5.00 13.75 -12.53
CA ALA A 346 -5.69 12.53 -12.11
C ALA A 346 -7.22 12.72 -12.11
N TYR A 347 -7.70 13.88 -11.62
CA TYR A 347 -9.11 14.21 -11.64
C TYR A 347 -9.66 14.26 -13.09
N LYS A 348 -8.91 14.80 -14.05
CA LYS A 348 -9.32 14.80 -15.47
C LYS A 348 -9.47 13.38 -16.04
N LYS A 349 -8.59 12.46 -15.64
CA LYS A 349 -8.58 11.07 -16.13
C LYS A 349 -9.62 10.17 -15.45
N ALA A 350 -9.97 10.44 -14.20
CA ALA A 350 -10.94 9.66 -13.47
C ALA A 350 -12.35 9.83 -14.04
N ALA A 351 -13.16 8.76 -13.98
CA ALA A 351 -14.61 8.82 -14.27
C ALA A 351 -15.41 9.22 -13.02
N GLU A 352 -16.69 9.55 -13.21
CA GLU A 352 -17.61 9.89 -12.10
C GLU A 352 -17.97 8.64 -11.26
N PRO A 353 -18.28 8.81 -9.95
CA PRO A 353 -18.29 10.07 -9.21
C PRO A 353 -16.91 10.47 -8.68
N LYS A 354 -16.55 11.72 -8.86
CA LYS A 354 -15.27 12.30 -8.42
C LYS A 354 -15.43 13.73 -7.94
N GLU A 355 -14.57 14.15 -7.03
CA GLU A 355 -14.54 15.53 -6.53
C GLU A 355 -13.10 16.00 -6.38
N LEU A 356 -12.84 17.26 -6.74
CA LEU A 356 -11.58 17.96 -6.45
C LEU A 356 -11.85 19.06 -5.44
N TYR A 357 -11.24 18.96 -4.26
CA TYR A 357 -11.34 19.93 -3.18
C TYR A 357 -10.00 20.66 -2.98
N VAL A 358 -10.00 21.97 -3.23
CA VAL A 358 -8.80 22.82 -3.09
C VAL A 358 -8.84 23.52 -1.74
N VAL A 359 -7.85 23.25 -0.89
CA VAL A 359 -7.69 23.90 0.43
C VAL A 359 -6.98 25.23 0.23
N LYS A 360 -7.71 26.32 0.50
CA LYS A 360 -7.21 27.68 0.31
C LYS A 360 -5.96 27.96 1.15
N GLY A 361 -4.94 28.52 0.52
CA GLY A 361 -3.68 28.92 1.16
C GLY A 361 -2.75 27.78 1.59
N ALA A 362 -3.18 26.52 1.55
CA ALA A 362 -2.36 25.40 1.98
C ALA A 362 -1.26 25.05 0.96
N ARG A 363 -0.06 24.75 1.46
CA ARG A 363 1.06 24.15 0.71
C ARG A 363 0.93 22.63 0.69
N HIS A 364 1.89 21.96 0.06
CA HIS A 364 1.91 20.51 -0.02
C HIS A 364 1.98 19.82 1.36
N ILE A 365 2.96 20.17 2.18
CA ILE A 365 3.16 19.55 3.51
C ILE A 365 2.16 20.02 4.56
N ASP A 366 1.44 21.11 4.34
CA ASP A 366 0.47 21.60 5.32
C ASP A 366 -0.70 20.62 5.50
N LEU A 367 -0.98 19.79 4.48
CA LEU A 367 -1.95 18.71 4.59
C LEU A 367 -1.38 17.42 5.19
N TYR A 368 -0.18 17.44 5.76
CA TYR A 368 0.36 16.30 6.51
C TYR A 368 -0.02 16.35 7.99
N ASP A 369 0.03 17.54 8.60
CA ASP A 369 -0.04 17.73 10.03
C ASP A 369 -0.87 18.95 10.51
N ARG A 370 -1.16 19.90 9.62
CA ARG A 370 -1.94 21.09 9.99
C ARG A 370 -3.42 20.72 10.08
N VAL A 371 -3.82 20.20 11.27
CA VAL A 371 -5.20 19.77 11.53
C VAL A 371 -6.22 20.90 11.38
N ASP A 372 -5.77 22.15 11.45
CA ASP A 372 -6.56 23.35 11.19
C ASP A 372 -6.81 23.61 9.70
N LEU A 373 -5.99 23.05 8.81
CA LEU A 373 -6.12 23.16 7.35
C LEU A 373 -6.66 21.88 6.71
N ILE A 374 -6.35 20.71 7.29
CA ILE A 374 -6.84 19.43 6.79
C ILE A 374 -8.38 19.40 6.89
N PRO A 375 -9.11 19.19 5.77
CA PRO A 375 -10.56 19.27 5.76
C PRO A 375 -11.20 17.97 6.30
N PHE A 376 -10.98 17.66 7.59
CA PHE A 376 -11.49 16.42 8.20
C PHE A 376 -13.01 16.29 8.14
N ASP A 377 -13.76 17.39 8.26
CA ASP A 377 -15.23 17.36 8.13
C ASP A 377 -15.66 16.96 6.72
N LYS A 378 -14.90 17.37 5.70
CA LYS A 378 -15.13 16.95 4.31
C LYS A 378 -14.83 15.48 4.11
N LEU A 379 -13.73 14.99 4.70
CA LEU A 379 -13.37 13.55 4.65
C LEU A 379 -14.43 12.71 5.37
N GLU A 380 -14.84 13.10 6.57
CA GLU A 380 -15.90 12.42 7.32
C GLU A 380 -17.20 12.35 6.52
N LYS A 381 -17.65 13.49 5.97
CA LYS A 381 -18.85 13.55 5.13
C LYS A 381 -18.71 12.62 3.92
N PHE A 382 -17.58 12.69 3.21
CA PHE A 382 -17.32 11.87 2.03
C PHE A 382 -17.43 10.37 2.34
N PHE A 383 -16.77 9.89 3.40
CA PHE A 383 -16.81 8.47 3.74
C PHE A 383 -18.16 8.04 4.31
N ASN A 384 -18.84 8.87 5.13
CA ASN A 384 -20.19 8.56 5.64
C ASN A 384 -21.23 8.48 4.53
N GLU A 385 -21.11 9.25 3.47
CA GLU A 385 -22.03 9.21 2.32
C GLU A 385 -21.77 8.01 1.40
N ASN A 386 -20.54 7.51 1.36
CA ASN A 386 -20.10 6.54 0.36
C ASN A 386 -19.75 5.15 0.91
N LEU A 387 -19.65 4.98 2.22
CA LEU A 387 -19.50 3.68 2.90
C LEU A 387 -20.83 3.26 3.58
N LYS A 388 -21.91 3.23 2.79
CA LYS A 388 -23.25 2.88 3.27
C LYS A 388 -23.56 1.40 3.12
#